data_deb265f954c1c5fda6e71168cc6c5d2a
#
_entry.id   deb265f954c1c5fda6e71168cc6c5d2a
#
_cell.length_a   1.000
_cell.length_b   1.000
_cell.length_c   1.000
_cell.angle_alpha   90.00
_cell.angle_beta   90.00
_cell.angle_gamma   90.00
#
_symmetry.space_group_name_H-M   'P 1'
#
loop_
_entity.id
_entity.type
_entity.pdbx_description
1 polymer ?
#
loop_
_entity_poly.entity_id
_entity_poly.type
_entity_poly.pdbx_seq_one_letter_code
_entity_poly.pdbx_strand_id
1 'polypeptide(L)'
;MSTEEEVRHASKQFYTALNRMANGDAGLMASAWSHGPEVTALHPIDGREIGWEAVKASFDQFAQIAADGNIELKDQQIRVDGDVAYELGVEQGECKLGGHPVALKQRVTNIYRREGGAWRMIHHHSDTSPAMLDVLAKL
;
A
#
# COMPACT_ATOMS: atom_id res chain seq x y z
N MET A 1 -18.20 -17.05 -0.13
CA MET A 1 -17.06 -16.35 0.50
C MET A 1 -17.59 -15.48 1.62
N SER A 2 -17.01 -15.57 2.83
CA SER A 2 -17.39 -14.70 3.93
C SER A 2 -16.93 -13.27 3.66
N THR A 3 -17.50 -12.30 4.40
CA THR A 3 -17.11 -10.90 4.28
C THR A 3 -15.61 -10.72 4.60
N GLU A 4 -15.14 -11.40 5.66
CA GLU A 4 -13.71 -11.35 6.00
C GLU A 4 -12.83 -11.89 4.86
N GLU A 5 -13.27 -12.97 4.21
CA GLU A 5 -12.53 -13.53 3.06
C GLU A 5 -12.53 -12.57 1.88
N GLU A 6 -13.64 -11.84 1.65
CA GLU A 6 -13.71 -10.82 0.60
C GLU A 6 -12.71 -9.69 0.85
N VAL A 7 -12.61 -9.25 2.11
CA VAL A 7 -11.65 -8.20 2.50
C VAL A 7 -10.22 -8.74 2.36
N ARG A 8 -9.98 -9.99 2.75
CA ARG A 8 -8.68 -10.63 2.61
C ARG A 8 -8.26 -10.71 1.13
N HIS A 9 -9.23 -10.95 0.25
CA HIS A 9 -9.00 -10.94 -1.19
C HIS A 9 -8.62 -9.54 -1.69
N ALA A 10 -9.31 -8.51 -1.20
CA ALA A 10 -8.98 -7.11 -1.54
C ALA A 10 -7.56 -6.74 -1.06
N SER A 11 -7.18 -7.21 0.12
CA SER A 11 -5.82 -7.05 0.65
C SER A 11 -4.79 -7.69 -0.28
N LYS A 12 -5.08 -8.91 -0.73
CA LYS A 12 -4.19 -9.61 -1.66
C LYS A 12 -4.03 -8.84 -2.98
N GLN A 13 -5.09 -8.24 -3.48
CA GLN A 13 -5.02 -7.38 -4.67
C GLN A 13 -4.11 -6.18 -4.43
N PHE A 14 -4.24 -5.53 -3.27
CA PHE A 14 -3.39 -4.39 -2.95
C PHE A 14 -1.91 -4.80 -2.86
N TYR A 15 -1.59 -5.90 -2.17
CA TYR A 15 -0.18 -6.31 -2.03
C TYR A 15 0.40 -6.87 -3.33
N THR A 16 -0.41 -7.43 -4.21
CA THR A 16 0.01 -7.73 -5.58
C THR A 16 0.35 -6.45 -6.33
N ALA A 17 -0.49 -5.42 -6.22
CA ALA A 17 -0.23 -4.12 -6.83
C ALA A 17 1.01 -3.44 -6.24
N LEU A 18 1.21 -3.55 -4.92
CA LEU A 18 2.38 -2.99 -4.24
C LEU A 18 3.67 -3.64 -4.74
N ASN A 19 3.67 -4.96 -4.91
CA ASN A 19 4.83 -5.67 -5.43
C ASN A 19 5.12 -5.33 -6.89
N ARG A 20 4.09 -5.13 -7.72
CA ARG A 20 4.29 -4.63 -9.09
C ARG A 20 4.91 -3.24 -9.08
N MET A 21 4.41 -2.36 -8.21
CA MET A 21 4.97 -1.02 -8.03
C MET A 21 6.43 -1.08 -7.60
N ALA A 22 6.77 -1.97 -6.67
CA ALA A 22 8.14 -2.17 -6.20
C ALA A 22 9.06 -2.81 -7.26
N ASN A 23 8.50 -3.13 -8.43
CA ASN A 23 9.21 -3.61 -9.60
C ASN A 23 8.99 -2.72 -10.82
N GLY A 24 8.58 -1.46 -10.60
CA GLY A 24 8.56 -0.43 -11.61
C GLY A 24 7.21 -0.20 -12.30
N ASP A 25 6.13 -0.84 -11.85
CA ASP A 25 4.81 -0.72 -12.50
C ASP A 25 3.71 -0.50 -11.46
N ALA A 26 3.20 0.72 -11.34
CA ALA A 26 2.13 1.07 -10.43
C ALA A 26 0.71 0.94 -11.03
N GLY A 27 0.59 0.39 -12.23
CA GLY A 27 -0.69 0.35 -12.95
C GLY A 27 -1.80 -0.41 -12.27
N LEU A 28 -1.49 -1.43 -11.45
CA LEU A 28 -2.50 -2.23 -10.74
C LEU A 28 -3.10 -1.52 -9.52
N MET A 29 -2.51 -0.41 -9.06
CA MET A 29 -3.05 0.33 -7.92
C MET A 29 -4.47 0.84 -8.18
N ALA A 30 -4.77 1.23 -9.41
CA ALA A 30 -6.10 1.71 -9.77
C ALA A 30 -7.21 0.69 -9.50
N SER A 31 -6.92 -0.60 -9.62
CA SER A 31 -7.92 -1.66 -9.36
C SER A 31 -8.12 -1.92 -7.86
N ALA A 32 -7.13 -1.62 -7.03
CA ALA A 32 -7.17 -1.91 -5.60
C ALA A 32 -7.79 -0.78 -4.77
N TRP A 33 -7.78 0.45 -5.28
CA TRP A 33 -8.19 1.65 -4.57
C TRP A 33 -9.55 2.17 -5.01
N SER A 34 -10.26 2.81 -4.09
CA SER A 34 -11.36 3.72 -4.42
C SER A 34 -10.77 4.99 -5.05
N HIS A 35 -11.49 5.61 -5.98
CA HIS A 35 -11.01 6.76 -6.74
C HIS A 35 -11.62 8.09 -6.27
N GLY A 36 -12.16 8.13 -5.06
CA GLY A 36 -12.77 9.32 -4.51
C GLY A 36 -11.78 10.39 -4.05
N PRO A 37 -12.28 11.61 -3.77
CA PRO A 37 -11.43 12.69 -3.26
C PRO A 37 -11.04 12.52 -1.79
N GLU A 38 -11.67 11.59 -1.08
CA GLU A 38 -11.47 11.37 0.35
C GLU A 38 -10.45 10.26 0.66
N VAL A 39 -9.94 9.52 -0.34
CA VAL A 39 -8.93 8.49 -0.06
C VAL A 39 -7.63 9.13 0.38
N THR A 40 -6.91 8.42 1.25
CA THR A 40 -5.70 8.97 1.86
C THR A 40 -4.60 7.93 1.95
N ALA A 41 -3.34 8.38 1.87
CA ALA A 41 -2.18 7.52 2.06
C ALA A 41 -1.10 8.27 2.83
N LEU A 42 -0.54 7.59 3.85
CA LEU A 42 0.63 8.05 4.58
C LEU A 42 1.72 7.00 4.38
N HIS A 43 2.67 7.34 3.52
CA HIS A 43 3.70 6.41 3.08
C HIS A 43 4.86 6.31 4.07
N PRO A 44 5.66 5.23 4.03
CA PRO A 44 6.79 5.07 4.93
C PRO A 44 7.92 6.08 4.66
N ILE A 45 7.83 6.84 3.60
CA ILE A 45 8.80 7.87 3.21
C ILE A 45 8.35 9.28 3.60
N ASP A 46 7.43 9.38 4.57
CA ASP A 46 6.83 10.64 5.00
C ASP A 46 5.78 11.12 3.99
N GLY A 47 5.16 12.27 4.26
CA GLY A 47 4.13 12.84 3.40
C GLY A 47 2.73 12.35 3.75
N ARG A 48 1.75 13.08 3.23
CA ARG A 48 0.33 12.80 3.41
C ARG A 48 -0.38 13.12 2.10
N GLU A 49 -0.85 12.07 1.42
CA GLU A 49 -1.52 12.22 0.13
C GLU A 49 -3.03 12.15 0.32
N ILE A 50 -3.76 13.13 -0.19
CA ILE A 50 -5.22 13.21 -0.06
C ILE A 50 -5.85 13.24 -1.45
N GLY A 51 -6.79 12.34 -1.69
CA GLY A 51 -7.49 12.18 -2.95
C GLY A 51 -6.77 11.22 -3.89
N TRP A 52 -7.55 10.58 -4.77
CA TRP A 52 -7.02 9.55 -5.65
C TRP A 52 -5.91 10.06 -6.56
N GLU A 53 -6.04 11.29 -7.11
CA GLU A 53 -5.01 11.82 -8.02
C GLU A 53 -3.66 11.93 -7.32
N ALA A 54 -3.63 12.42 -6.08
CA ALA A 54 -2.40 12.54 -5.31
C ALA A 54 -1.85 11.17 -4.90
N VAL A 55 -2.73 10.27 -4.47
CA VAL A 55 -2.35 8.91 -4.09
C VAL A 55 -1.75 8.17 -5.29
N LYS A 56 -2.42 8.25 -6.44
CA LYS A 56 -1.94 7.62 -7.67
C LYS A 56 -0.57 8.17 -8.07
N ALA A 57 -0.42 9.49 -8.06
CA ALA A 57 0.85 10.14 -8.41
C ALA A 57 2.00 9.69 -7.51
N SER A 58 1.74 9.52 -6.21
CA SER A 58 2.76 9.06 -5.26
C SER A 58 3.23 7.64 -5.56
N PHE A 59 2.33 6.74 -5.92
CA PHE A 59 2.71 5.38 -6.32
C PHE A 59 3.45 5.36 -7.64
N ASP A 60 3.04 6.18 -8.61
CA ASP A 60 3.73 6.31 -9.90
C ASP A 60 5.17 6.80 -9.72
N GLN A 61 5.38 7.80 -8.85
CA GLN A 61 6.70 8.33 -8.54
C GLN A 61 7.60 7.28 -7.90
N PHE A 62 7.06 6.52 -6.94
CA PHE A 62 7.81 5.45 -6.28
C PHE A 62 8.21 4.36 -7.29
N ALA A 63 7.31 4.00 -8.19
CA ALA A 63 7.57 2.99 -9.21
C ALA A 63 8.74 3.36 -10.12
N GLN A 64 8.97 4.66 -10.35
CA GLN A 64 10.05 5.13 -11.22
C GLN A 64 11.44 4.81 -10.69
N ILE A 65 11.57 4.66 -9.36
CA ILE A 65 12.88 4.40 -8.73
C ILE A 65 12.97 3.03 -8.08
N ALA A 66 11.89 2.26 -8.07
CA ALA A 66 11.80 0.97 -7.37
C ALA A 66 12.12 -0.21 -8.29
N ALA A 67 12.82 -1.18 -7.77
CA ALA A 67 13.14 -2.44 -8.47
C ALA A 67 13.34 -3.56 -7.46
N ASP A 68 13.28 -4.79 -7.96
CA ASP A 68 13.61 -6.01 -7.21
C ASP A 68 12.86 -6.13 -5.89
N GLY A 69 11.59 -5.71 -5.89
CA GLY A 69 10.75 -5.72 -4.70
C GLY A 69 10.10 -7.05 -4.43
N ASN A 70 10.10 -7.41 -3.15
CA ASN A 70 9.36 -8.55 -2.64
C ASN A 70 8.89 -8.19 -1.22
N ILE A 71 7.62 -7.82 -1.09
CA ILE A 71 7.03 -7.32 0.14
C ILE A 71 5.84 -8.20 0.49
N GLU A 72 5.81 -8.71 1.73
CA GLU A 72 4.72 -9.52 2.24
C GLU A 72 4.08 -8.84 3.43
N LEU A 73 2.77 -9.04 3.59
CA LEU A 73 2.06 -8.63 4.79
C LEU A 73 2.09 -9.79 5.79
N LYS A 74 2.71 -9.55 6.94
CA LYS A 74 2.80 -10.50 8.05
C LYS A 74 1.86 -10.09 9.18
N ASP A 75 1.49 -11.05 10.05
CA ASP A 75 0.68 -10.82 11.25
C ASP A 75 -0.64 -10.11 10.94
N GLN A 76 -1.28 -10.52 9.86
CA GLN A 76 -2.50 -9.90 9.36
C GLN A 76 -3.69 -10.13 10.31
N GLN A 77 -4.37 -9.03 10.66
CA GLN A 77 -5.64 -9.03 11.37
C GLN A 77 -6.64 -8.19 10.59
N ILE A 78 -7.82 -8.74 10.35
CA ILE A 78 -8.91 -8.05 9.65
C ILE A 78 -10.11 -7.96 10.59
N ARG A 79 -10.71 -6.77 10.63
CA ARG A 79 -11.95 -6.50 11.36
C ARG A 79 -12.95 -5.85 10.42
N VAL A 80 -14.15 -6.37 10.40
CA VAL A 80 -15.22 -5.89 9.51
C VAL A 80 -16.32 -5.25 10.35
N ASP A 81 -16.77 -4.07 9.93
CA ASP A 81 -17.88 -3.35 10.55
C ASP A 81 -18.76 -2.79 9.44
N GLY A 82 -19.81 -3.55 9.07
CA GLY A 82 -20.71 -3.18 7.98
C GLY A 82 -19.99 -3.12 6.64
N ASP A 83 -19.98 -1.94 6.02
CA ASP A 83 -19.37 -1.72 4.71
C ASP A 83 -17.93 -1.19 4.80
N VAL A 84 -17.36 -1.17 6.00
CA VAL A 84 -15.99 -0.74 6.27
C VAL A 84 -15.23 -1.85 6.97
N ALA A 85 -13.97 -2.02 6.63
CA ALA A 85 -13.08 -2.96 7.29
C ALA A 85 -11.71 -2.33 7.48
N TYR A 86 -11.03 -2.71 8.56
CA TYR A 86 -9.63 -2.33 8.72
C TYR A 86 -8.75 -3.57 8.85
N GLU A 87 -7.52 -3.38 8.45
CA GLU A 87 -6.49 -4.42 8.45
C GLU A 87 -5.25 -3.90 9.14
N LEU A 88 -4.72 -4.70 10.04
CA LEU A 88 -3.43 -4.43 10.68
C LEU A 88 -2.44 -5.49 10.23
N GLY A 89 -1.18 -5.12 10.13
CA GLY A 89 -0.12 -6.06 9.82
C GLY A 89 1.25 -5.42 9.86
N VAL A 90 2.23 -6.18 9.41
CA VAL A 90 3.60 -5.73 9.24
C VAL A 90 4.02 -6.02 7.81
N GLU A 91 4.38 -4.96 7.09
CA GLU A 91 4.96 -5.10 5.75
C GLU A 91 6.44 -5.43 5.90
N GLN A 92 6.84 -6.55 5.37
CA GLN A 92 8.21 -7.05 5.53
C GLN A 92 8.76 -7.55 4.20
N GLY A 93 9.99 -7.19 3.90
CA GLY A 93 10.63 -7.60 2.67
C GLY A 93 11.79 -6.68 2.30
N GLU A 94 11.97 -6.50 1.01
CA GLU A 94 13.07 -5.72 0.47
C GLU A 94 12.71 -5.16 -0.91
N CYS A 95 13.42 -4.11 -1.30
CA CYS A 95 13.41 -3.59 -2.65
C CYS A 95 14.69 -2.78 -2.87
N LYS A 96 14.88 -2.30 -4.10
CA LYS A 96 15.90 -1.32 -4.42
C LYS A 96 15.25 -0.01 -4.77
N LEU A 97 15.80 1.10 -4.28
CA LEU A 97 15.36 2.45 -4.58
C LEU A 97 16.54 3.20 -5.20
N GLY A 98 16.41 3.61 -6.47
CA GLY A 98 17.50 4.24 -7.19
C GLY A 98 18.76 3.37 -7.22
N GLY A 99 18.59 2.06 -7.27
CA GLY A 99 19.68 1.09 -7.26
C GLY A 99 20.24 0.73 -5.88
N HIS A 100 19.73 1.36 -4.81
CA HIS A 100 20.20 1.09 -3.44
C HIS A 100 19.30 0.06 -2.76
N PRO A 101 19.83 -1.05 -2.23
CA PRO A 101 19.00 -2.03 -1.53
C PRO A 101 18.48 -1.47 -0.21
N VAL A 102 17.24 -1.79 0.12
CA VAL A 102 16.61 -1.39 1.37
C VAL A 102 15.80 -2.56 1.93
N ALA A 103 15.96 -2.85 3.22
CA ALA A 103 15.13 -3.81 3.92
C ALA A 103 13.95 -3.08 4.55
N LEU A 104 12.77 -3.69 4.45
CA LEU A 104 11.51 -3.11 4.93
C LEU A 104 10.95 -3.95 6.07
N LYS A 105 10.53 -3.27 7.13
CA LYS A 105 9.75 -3.87 8.21
C LYS A 105 9.00 -2.74 8.90
N GLN A 106 7.75 -2.53 8.53
CA GLN A 106 6.95 -1.44 9.05
C GLN A 106 5.54 -1.89 9.36
N ARG A 107 4.98 -1.36 10.45
CA ARG A 107 3.59 -1.61 10.80
C ARG A 107 2.69 -0.85 9.83
N VAL A 108 1.54 -1.43 9.53
CA VAL A 108 0.60 -0.83 8.57
C VAL A 108 -0.83 -0.96 9.08
N THR A 109 -1.63 0.06 8.75
CA THR A 109 -3.08 0.02 8.87
C THR A 109 -3.68 0.34 7.52
N ASN A 110 -4.55 -0.54 7.04
CA ASN A 110 -5.30 -0.33 5.80
C ASN A 110 -6.78 -0.31 6.11
N ILE A 111 -7.52 0.59 5.46
CA ILE A 111 -8.97 0.66 5.59
C ILE A 111 -9.58 0.42 4.22
N TYR A 112 -10.57 -0.46 4.17
CA TYR A 112 -11.31 -0.81 2.97
C TYR A 112 -12.78 -0.44 3.14
N ARG A 113 -13.44 -0.12 2.03
CA ARG A 113 -14.88 0.15 1.99
C ARG A 113 -15.50 -0.65 0.86
N ARG A 114 -16.70 -1.21 1.11
CA ARG A 114 -17.46 -1.89 0.07
C ARG A 114 -18.12 -0.84 -0.82
N GLU A 115 -17.84 -0.93 -2.11
CA GLU A 115 -18.39 -0.04 -3.15
C GLU A 115 -18.90 -0.89 -4.30
N GLY A 116 -20.21 -0.86 -4.55
CA GLY A 116 -20.77 -1.61 -5.67
C GLY A 116 -20.48 -3.10 -5.64
N GLY A 117 -20.44 -3.69 -4.45
CA GLY A 117 -20.16 -5.12 -4.30
C GLY A 117 -18.67 -5.48 -4.25
N ALA A 118 -17.78 -4.52 -4.42
CA ALA A 118 -16.33 -4.74 -4.35
C ALA A 118 -15.73 -3.99 -3.18
N TRP A 119 -14.77 -4.61 -2.50
CA TRP A 119 -14.01 -3.95 -1.43
C TRP A 119 -12.83 -3.22 -2.03
N ARG A 120 -12.67 -1.94 -1.70
CA ARG A 120 -11.61 -1.10 -2.21
C ARG A 120 -10.92 -0.36 -1.09
N MET A 121 -9.61 -0.14 -1.21
CA MET A 121 -8.84 0.60 -0.21
C MET A 121 -9.22 2.07 -0.23
N ILE A 122 -9.44 2.64 0.95
CA ILE A 122 -9.71 4.08 1.11
C ILE A 122 -8.64 4.77 1.96
N HIS A 123 -7.82 4.00 2.67
CA HIS A 123 -6.76 4.55 3.51
C HIS A 123 -5.64 3.55 3.68
N HIS A 124 -4.41 4.02 3.60
CA HIS A 124 -3.20 3.25 3.82
C HIS A 124 -2.24 4.10 4.67
N HIS A 125 -1.75 3.53 5.78
CA HIS A 125 -0.83 4.23 6.67
C HIS A 125 0.24 3.28 7.17
N SER A 126 1.49 3.54 6.80
CA SER A 126 2.66 2.80 7.26
C SER A 126 3.46 3.63 8.26
N ASP A 127 4.16 2.95 9.17
CA ASP A 127 5.22 3.60 9.94
C ASP A 127 6.23 4.22 8.98
N THR A 128 6.80 5.33 9.38
CA THR A 128 7.95 5.92 8.69
C THR A 128 9.13 4.94 8.74
N SER A 129 9.78 4.72 7.60
CA SER A 129 10.93 3.85 7.49
C SER A 129 12.23 4.66 7.44
N PRO A 130 13.01 4.70 8.52
CA PRO A 130 14.31 5.39 8.49
C PRO A 130 15.23 4.87 7.40
N ALA A 131 15.22 3.55 7.14
CA ALA A 131 16.05 2.95 6.09
C ALA A 131 15.70 3.49 4.71
N MET A 132 14.41 3.64 4.39
CA MET A 132 13.97 4.21 3.12
C MET A 132 14.34 5.68 3.01
N LEU A 133 14.12 6.45 4.08
CA LEU A 133 14.45 7.88 4.11
C LEU A 133 15.95 8.10 3.92
N ASP A 134 16.79 7.28 4.54
CA ASP A 134 18.25 7.37 4.38
C ASP A 134 18.66 7.13 2.93
N VAL A 135 18.06 6.14 2.27
CA VAL A 135 18.34 5.86 0.86
C VAL A 135 17.89 7.02 -0.03
N LEU A 136 16.67 7.53 0.18
CA LEU A 136 16.15 8.63 -0.63
C LEU A 136 16.99 9.89 -0.51
N ALA A 137 17.59 10.14 0.65
CA ALA A 137 18.47 11.29 0.86
C ALA A 137 19.75 11.22 0.03
N LYS A 138 20.08 10.05 -0.53
CA LYS A 138 21.28 9.85 -1.36
C LYS A 138 21.02 10.03 -2.85
N LEU A 139 19.76 10.16 -3.26
CA LEU A 139 19.38 10.22 -4.67
C LEU A 139 19.39 11.64 -5.24
#